data_e88acdd05c29adc8c626069ff5278fd6
#
_entry.id   e88acdd05c29adc8c626069ff5278fd6
#
_cell.length_a   1.000
_cell.length_b   1.000
_cell.length_c   1.000
_cell.angle_alpha   90.00
_cell.angle_beta   90.00
_cell.angle_gamma   90.00
#
_symmetry.space_group_name_H-M   'P 1'
#
loop_
_entity.id
_entity.type
_entity.pdbx_description
1 polymer ?
#
loop_
_entity_poly.entity_id
_entity_poly.type
_entity_poly.pdbx_seq_one_letter_code
_entity_poly.pdbx_strand_id
1 'polypeptide(L)'
;MKFTSTLTILAGLLLGAFTAQANDQPNIILIMADDMGYEALSSNGSESCKSPNLDKLAAKGVRFTNCFSNPICTPSRVKLMTGQYNVRNYVKFGWLDREQITFAHQLKAAGYATAIAGKWQLGRDKDSPQHFGFEQSCLWQHTRSGRSNEDGKNIDRRFVNPQLEFNGVEKDFTNGEYGPQVCTDFICDFIDKNKKKPFLVYYPMILTHCPFDPTPDSTDWDPKRLGSTTYKGDRNDPQRHFRDMVAYADKAVGQIVSQLEKSGVRDNTLIIFTGDNGTDTPIVTPWNGKKVVGGKGTMSDTGTRVPLIVNWPAGIRKAGRVVDDLVEFTDVFPTICEVTTAKLPKNHPGDGASIVPVLRNQAGARKKDWVYIWYRKQVMVRNKQYSFVAKQDGSNAALTRYEGSFNGTKLKDSALTKTERALKKQFEATIARLAKARLSTVSEEGRIQGLKNKNNR
;
A
#
# COMPACT_ATOMS: atom_id res chain seq x y z
N MET A 1 16.38 61.19 65.03
CA MET A 1 15.39 60.59 64.16
C MET A 1 16.08 59.65 63.14
N LYS A 2 16.01 58.34 63.36
CA LYS A 2 16.59 57.32 62.43
C LYS A 2 15.43 56.64 61.70
N PHE A 3 15.39 56.80 60.38
CA PHE A 3 14.45 56.08 59.52
C PHE A 3 15.09 54.74 59.10
N THR A 4 14.51 53.63 59.49
CA THR A 4 14.83 52.29 59.02
C THR A 4 13.90 51.92 57.85
N SER A 5 14.47 51.80 56.66
CA SER A 5 13.78 51.30 55.45
C SER A 5 13.81 49.76 55.41
N THR A 6 12.65 49.20 55.52
CA THR A 6 12.44 47.72 55.33
C THR A 6 12.27 47.41 53.87
N LEU A 7 13.23 46.69 53.32
CA LEU A 7 13.20 46.20 51.88
C LEU A 7 12.48 44.86 51.84
N THR A 8 11.26 44.80 51.26
CA THR A 8 10.49 43.57 51.05
C THR A 8 10.90 42.98 49.72
N ILE A 9 11.63 41.86 49.77
CA ILE A 9 11.97 41.08 48.54
C ILE A 9 10.79 40.20 48.16
N LEU A 10 10.13 40.52 47.03
CA LEU A 10 9.07 39.71 46.43
C LEU A 10 9.71 38.64 45.52
N ALA A 11 9.81 37.40 46.01
CA ALA A 11 10.27 36.27 45.22
C ALA A 11 9.13 35.81 44.29
N GLY A 12 9.17 36.23 43.01
CA GLY A 12 8.28 35.75 41.97
C GLY A 12 8.68 34.33 41.54
N LEU A 13 7.87 33.34 41.91
CA LEU A 13 7.93 31.98 41.33
C LEU A 13 7.46 32.04 39.88
N LEU A 14 8.39 32.07 38.95
CA LEU A 14 8.14 31.74 37.52
C LEU A 14 7.89 30.23 37.40
N LEU A 15 6.62 29.82 37.49
CA LEU A 15 6.19 28.51 36.97
C LEU A 15 6.32 28.56 35.43
N GLY A 16 7.46 28.10 34.93
CA GLY A 16 7.62 27.80 33.53
C GLY A 16 6.65 26.66 33.14
N ALA A 17 5.54 27.04 32.53
CA ALA A 17 4.70 26.06 31.83
C ALA A 17 5.57 25.45 30.71
N PHE A 18 6.12 24.27 30.95
CA PHE A 18 6.58 23.41 29.88
C PHE A 18 5.35 23.02 29.04
N THR A 19 4.99 23.86 28.09
CA THR A 19 4.15 23.43 26.99
C THR A 19 4.97 22.35 26.25
N ALA A 20 4.58 21.09 26.41
CA ALA A 20 5.07 20.04 25.54
C ALA A 20 4.81 20.51 24.10
N GLN A 21 5.87 20.90 23.41
CA GLN A 21 5.80 21.32 22.02
C GLN A 21 5.24 20.12 21.30
N ALA A 22 3.99 20.22 20.83
CA ALA A 22 3.37 19.18 20.01
C ALA A 22 4.34 18.92 18.85
N ASN A 23 4.70 17.68 18.68
CA ASN A 23 5.64 17.28 17.65
C ASN A 23 5.02 17.68 16.29
N ASP A 24 5.52 18.72 15.64
CA ASP A 24 4.98 19.27 14.39
C ASP A 24 5.00 18.24 13.23
N GLN A 25 5.76 17.15 13.40
CA GLN A 25 5.88 16.09 12.41
C GLN A 25 4.74 15.07 12.59
N PRO A 26 3.92 14.82 11.55
CA PRO A 26 2.84 13.85 11.66
C PRO A 26 3.35 12.41 11.75
N ASN A 27 2.65 11.58 12.51
CA ASN A 27 2.80 10.14 12.40
C ASN A 27 2.25 9.64 11.06
N ILE A 28 2.81 8.57 10.54
CA ILE A 28 2.42 7.97 9.27
C ILE A 28 1.98 6.54 9.49
N ILE A 29 0.76 6.21 9.07
CA ILE A 29 0.24 4.84 8.96
C ILE A 29 -0.08 4.59 7.48
N LEU A 30 0.75 3.80 6.81
CA LEU A 30 0.53 3.37 5.44
C LEU A 30 0.02 1.93 5.44
N ILE A 31 -1.24 1.73 5.06
CA ILE A 31 -1.90 0.42 5.02
C ILE A 31 -2.10 0.04 3.55
N MET A 32 -1.67 -1.16 3.19
CA MET A 32 -1.83 -1.69 1.85
C MET A 32 -2.39 -3.11 1.91
N ALA A 33 -3.67 -3.28 1.55
CA ALA A 33 -4.30 -4.59 1.47
C ALA A 33 -3.74 -5.39 0.28
N ASP A 34 -3.64 -6.71 0.43
CA ASP A 34 -3.15 -7.64 -0.59
C ASP A 34 -4.34 -8.15 -1.43
N ASP A 35 -4.30 -7.99 -2.76
CA ASP A 35 -5.34 -8.40 -3.69
C ASP A 35 -6.71 -7.73 -3.45
N MET A 36 -6.73 -6.44 -3.13
CA MET A 36 -7.95 -5.67 -2.95
C MET A 36 -8.10 -4.61 -4.04
N GLY A 37 -8.95 -4.89 -5.03
CA GLY A 37 -9.29 -3.95 -6.09
C GLY A 37 -10.17 -2.79 -5.63
N TYR A 38 -10.29 -1.77 -6.48
CA TYR A 38 -11.10 -0.57 -6.21
C TYR A 38 -12.55 -0.90 -5.86
N GLU A 39 -13.12 -1.93 -6.51
CA GLU A 39 -14.51 -2.37 -6.37
C GLU A 39 -14.82 -3.06 -5.04
N ALA A 40 -13.81 -3.42 -4.25
CA ALA A 40 -13.99 -4.19 -3.03
C ALA A 40 -14.43 -3.37 -1.80
N LEU A 41 -14.47 -2.03 -1.89
CA LEU A 41 -14.90 -1.17 -0.78
C LEU A 41 -16.32 -0.62 -0.97
N SER A 42 -17.10 -0.56 0.11
CA SER A 42 -18.45 0.01 0.12
C SER A 42 -18.46 1.49 -0.29
N SER A 43 -17.51 2.30 0.19
CA SER A 43 -17.36 3.70 -0.23
C SER A 43 -17.04 3.88 -1.72
N ASN A 44 -16.54 2.84 -2.39
CA ASN A 44 -16.27 2.83 -3.82
C ASN A 44 -17.42 2.23 -4.66
N GLY A 45 -18.49 1.75 -4.02
CA GLY A 45 -19.67 1.22 -4.71
C GLY A 45 -19.80 -0.31 -4.66
N SER A 46 -19.03 -1.02 -3.82
CA SER A 46 -19.28 -2.44 -3.55
C SER A 46 -20.66 -2.66 -2.93
N GLU A 47 -21.43 -3.60 -3.47
CA GLU A 47 -22.75 -3.96 -2.95
C GLU A 47 -22.70 -5.17 -2.01
N SER A 48 -21.60 -5.91 -2.03
CA SER A 48 -21.42 -7.15 -1.26
C SER A 48 -20.40 -7.05 -0.13
N CYS A 49 -19.36 -6.26 -0.28
CA CYS A 49 -18.34 -6.06 0.75
C CYS A 49 -18.74 -4.88 1.66
N LYS A 50 -18.50 -5.03 2.96
CA LYS A 50 -18.77 -3.99 3.95
C LYS A 50 -17.48 -3.50 4.59
N SER A 51 -17.25 -2.19 4.57
CA SER A 51 -16.04 -1.55 5.09
C SER A 51 -16.34 -0.27 5.90
N PRO A 52 -17.11 -0.36 6.99
CA PRO A 52 -17.63 0.81 7.71
C PRO A 52 -16.53 1.69 8.35
N ASN A 53 -15.39 1.14 8.77
CA ASN A 53 -14.29 1.91 9.32
C ASN A 53 -13.54 2.68 8.23
N LEU A 54 -13.30 2.05 7.08
CA LEU A 54 -12.73 2.70 5.89
C LEU A 54 -13.69 3.75 5.32
N ASP A 55 -14.99 3.51 5.36
CA ASP A 55 -16.01 4.48 4.94
C ASP A 55 -15.99 5.72 5.85
N LYS A 56 -15.84 5.54 7.17
CA LYS A 56 -15.63 6.67 8.12
C LYS A 56 -14.35 7.45 7.82
N LEU A 57 -13.24 6.75 7.52
CA LEU A 57 -12.00 7.41 7.12
C LEU A 57 -12.17 8.21 5.82
N ALA A 58 -12.86 7.65 4.83
CA ALA A 58 -13.17 8.32 3.57
C ALA A 58 -14.05 9.57 3.79
N ALA A 59 -15.12 9.44 4.59
CA ALA A 59 -16.05 10.53 4.90
C ALA A 59 -15.38 11.70 5.67
N LYS A 60 -14.32 11.43 6.41
CA LYS A 60 -13.52 12.42 7.15
C LYS A 60 -12.14 12.68 6.52
N GLY A 61 -11.93 12.28 5.28
CA GLY A 61 -10.66 12.38 4.57
C GLY A 61 -10.82 12.81 3.12
N VAL A 62 -9.98 12.28 2.26
CA VAL A 62 -10.06 12.41 0.79
C VAL A 62 -10.01 11.01 0.19
N ARG A 63 -10.99 10.68 -0.65
CA ARG A 63 -11.07 9.45 -1.42
C ARG A 63 -10.77 9.73 -2.89
N PHE A 64 -9.83 8.99 -3.44
CA PHE A 64 -9.43 9.11 -4.84
C PHE A 64 -10.13 8.06 -5.69
N THR A 65 -10.64 8.45 -6.85
CA THR A 65 -11.29 7.52 -7.78
C THR A 65 -10.34 6.92 -8.80
N ASN A 66 -9.14 7.48 -8.96
CA ASN A 66 -8.17 7.09 -9.97
C ASN A 66 -6.78 6.85 -9.35
N CYS A 67 -6.66 5.80 -8.53
CA CYS A 67 -5.37 5.31 -8.04
C CYS A 67 -4.99 4.01 -8.76
N PHE A 68 -3.74 3.94 -9.22
CA PHE A 68 -3.24 2.80 -10.00
C PHE A 68 -1.95 2.22 -9.40
N SER A 69 -1.95 0.90 -9.28
CA SER A 69 -0.81 0.08 -8.87
C SER A 69 -0.25 -0.71 -10.06
N ASN A 70 0.74 -1.57 -9.81
CA ASN A 70 1.05 -2.65 -10.74
C ASN A 70 0.03 -3.79 -10.60
N PRO A 71 -0.11 -4.68 -11.61
CA PRO A 71 -1.13 -5.72 -11.58
C PRO A 71 -0.82 -6.88 -10.62
N ILE A 72 0.31 -6.84 -9.93
CA ILE A 72 0.84 -7.90 -9.05
C ILE A 72 1.61 -7.30 -7.87
N CYS A 73 1.62 -8.02 -6.75
CA CYS A 73 2.11 -7.57 -5.44
C CYS A 73 3.58 -7.11 -5.41
N THR A 74 4.58 -7.92 -5.80
CA THR A 74 6.00 -7.52 -5.68
C THR A 74 6.33 -6.24 -6.44
N PRO A 75 6.02 -6.07 -7.74
CA PRO A 75 6.32 -4.80 -8.43
C PRO A 75 5.57 -3.60 -7.84
N SER A 76 4.34 -3.78 -7.33
CA SER A 76 3.63 -2.72 -6.61
C SER A 76 4.36 -2.30 -5.34
N ARG A 77 4.83 -3.27 -4.54
CA ARG A 77 5.59 -3.03 -3.30
C ARG A 77 6.92 -2.32 -3.58
N VAL A 78 7.66 -2.76 -4.61
CA VAL A 78 8.90 -2.11 -5.07
C VAL A 78 8.62 -0.65 -5.47
N LYS A 79 7.59 -0.41 -6.29
CA LYS A 79 7.20 0.92 -6.75
C LYS A 79 6.80 1.84 -5.60
N LEU A 80 5.98 1.33 -4.67
CA LEU A 80 5.52 2.07 -3.49
C LEU A 80 6.68 2.50 -2.59
N MET A 81 7.57 1.56 -2.26
CA MET A 81 8.64 1.81 -1.30
C MET A 81 9.72 2.73 -1.83
N THR A 82 9.99 2.67 -3.14
CA THR A 82 11.08 3.43 -3.77
C THR A 82 10.63 4.72 -4.45
N GLY A 83 9.32 4.89 -4.72
CA GLY A 83 8.81 6.01 -5.50
C GLY A 83 9.28 6.05 -6.94
N GLN A 84 9.73 4.91 -7.50
CA GLN A 84 10.30 4.82 -8.85
C GLN A 84 9.47 3.91 -9.75
N TYR A 85 9.46 4.19 -11.05
CA TYR A 85 8.91 3.26 -12.04
C TYR A 85 9.71 1.95 -12.08
N ASN A 86 8.99 0.82 -12.11
CA ASN A 86 9.62 -0.50 -12.09
C ASN A 86 10.58 -0.76 -13.27
N VAL A 87 10.42 -0.07 -14.37
CA VAL A 87 11.37 -0.13 -15.49
C VAL A 87 12.79 0.24 -15.06
N ARG A 88 12.95 1.02 -13.97
CA ARG A 88 14.25 1.45 -13.45
C ARG A 88 14.88 0.47 -12.46
N ASN A 89 14.05 -0.24 -11.66
CA ASN A 89 14.56 -0.93 -10.46
C ASN A 89 13.94 -2.31 -10.18
N TYR A 90 12.96 -2.76 -10.95
CA TYR A 90 12.37 -4.07 -10.72
C TYR A 90 13.22 -5.16 -11.37
N VAL A 91 13.75 -6.05 -10.54
CA VAL A 91 14.64 -7.12 -10.94
C VAL A 91 13.92 -8.46 -11.10
N LYS A 92 13.22 -8.90 -10.04
CA LYS A 92 12.51 -10.18 -10.02
C LYS A 92 11.41 -10.21 -8.97
N PHE A 93 10.52 -11.18 -9.08
CA PHE A 93 9.47 -11.41 -8.10
C PHE A 93 10.06 -11.83 -6.74
N GLY A 94 9.51 -11.28 -5.65
CA GLY A 94 9.96 -11.54 -4.28
C GLY A 94 11.27 -10.86 -3.89
N TRP A 95 11.67 -9.80 -4.61
CA TRP A 95 12.96 -9.15 -4.41
C TRP A 95 12.89 -7.63 -4.56
N LEU A 96 13.55 -6.93 -3.64
CA LEU A 96 13.94 -5.53 -3.76
C LEU A 96 15.47 -5.47 -3.72
N ASP A 97 16.08 -4.74 -4.66
CA ASP A 97 17.51 -4.57 -4.70
C ASP A 97 17.99 -3.81 -3.46
N ARG A 98 19.02 -4.32 -2.80
CA ARG A 98 19.53 -3.77 -1.53
C ARG A 98 20.14 -2.37 -1.68
N GLU A 99 20.48 -1.95 -2.89
CA GLU A 99 20.96 -0.58 -3.17
C GLU A 99 19.83 0.45 -3.24
N GLN A 100 18.57 -0.01 -3.27
CA GLN A 100 17.42 0.89 -3.34
C GLN A 100 17.19 1.61 -2.02
N ILE A 101 16.94 2.92 -2.11
CA ILE A 101 16.51 3.74 -0.98
C ILE A 101 14.99 3.78 -0.93
N THR A 102 14.43 3.56 0.26
CA THR A 102 12.99 3.54 0.52
C THR A 102 12.56 4.75 1.33
N PHE A 103 11.25 5.00 1.37
CA PHE A 103 10.69 6.03 2.26
C PHE A 103 11.03 5.78 3.73
N ALA A 104 11.15 4.50 4.16
CA ALA A 104 11.48 4.18 5.55
C ALA A 104 12.91 4.57 5.92
N HIS A 105 13.87 4.47 5.00
CA HIS A 105 15.22 5.02 5.21
C HIS A 105 15.18 6.52 5.50
N GLN A 106 14.42 7.28 4.72
CA GLN A 106 14.36 8.73 4.85
C GLN A 106 13.67 9.16 6.15
N LEU A 107 12.61 8.44 6.54
CA LEU A 107 11.92 8.71 7.80
C LEU A 107 12.76 8.32 9.01
N LYS A 108 13.45 7.18 8.98
CA LYS A 108 14.41 6.79 10.02
C LYS A 108 15.52 7.83 10.17
N ALA A 109 16.08 8.32 9.05
CA ALA A 109 17.06 9.40 9.06
C ALA A 109 16.51 10.74 9.59
N ALA A 110 15.20 10.96 9.48
CA ALA A 110 14.48 12.11 10.06
C ALA A 110 14.05 11.90 11.52
N GLY A 111 14.48 10.81 12.17
CA GLY A 111 14.22 10.54 13.59
C GLY A 111 12.90 9.83 13.90
N TYR A 112 12.21 9.30 12.90
CA TYR A 112 11.01 8.49 13.11
C TYR A 112 11.34 7.11 13.66
N ALA A 113 10.55 6.64 14.63
CA ALA A 113 10.48 5.23 14.93
C ALA A 113 9.77 4.50 13.76
N THR A 114 10.31 3.39 13.29
CA THR A 114 9.81 2.74 12.07
C THR A 114 9.45 1.28 12.31
N ALA A 115 8.25 0.87 11.86
CA ALA A 115 7.79 -0.50 11.94
C ALA A 115 7.12 -0.97 10.66
N ILE A 116 7.18 -2.28 10.42
CA ILE A 116 6.45 -2.97 9.38
C ILE A 116 5.78 -4.22 9.94
N ALA A 117 4.51 -4.47 9.57
CA ALA A 117 3.82 -5.69 9.91
C ALA A 117 3.02 -6.24 8.72
N GLY A 118 3.00 -7.56 8.56
CA GLY A 118 2.26 -8.24 7.49
C GLY A 118 3.16 -8.94 6.47
N LYS A 119 2.84 -8.83 5.18
CA LYS A 119 3.55 -9.52 4.11
C LYS A 119 4.82 -8.78 3.69
N TRP A 120 5.99 -9.45 3.72
CA TRP A 120 7.25 -8.86 3.26
C TRP A 120 7.43 -9.00 1.74
N GLN A 121 7.79 -10.17 1.27
CA GLN A 121 7.98 -10.50 -0.15
C GLN A 121 8.98 -9.61 -0.92
N LEU A 122 10.04 -9.13 -0.27
CA LEU A 122 11.06 -8.22 -0.85
C LEU A 122 12.51 -8.67 -0.57
N GLY A 123 12.72 -9.95 -0.35
CA GLY A 123 14.00 -10.58 -0.06
C GLY A 123 13.88 -11.51 1.15
N ARG A 124 14.86 -12.42 1.31
CA ARG A 124 14.86 -13.44 2.37
C ARG A 124 16.00 -13.30 3.38
N ASP A 125 16.82 -12.27 3.25
CA ASP A 125 17.88 -12.00 4.21
C ASP A 125 17.26 -11.57 5.54
N LYS A 126 17.74 -12.15 6.66
CA LYS A 126 17.20 -11.90 8.01
C LYS A 126 17.14 -10.42 8.37
N ASP A 127 18.11 -9.65 7.92
CA ASP A 127 18.22 -8.21 8.15
C ASP A 127 17.43 -7.36 7.13
N SER A 128 16.76 -7.98 6.16
CA SER A 128 16.15 -7.28 5.02
C SER A 128 15.21 -6.14 5.45
N PRO A 129 14.28 -6.30 6.41
CA PRO A 129 13.44 -5.20 6.87
C PRO A 129 14.24 -4.06 7.49
N GLN A 130 15.22 -4.36 8.33
CA GLN A 130 16.09 -3.38 9.00
C GLN A 130 16.98 -2.68 7.99
N HIS A 131 17.50 -3.42 7.01
CA HIS A 131 18.27 -2.85 5.89
C HIS A 131 17.45 -1.82 5.13
N PHE A 132 16.17 -2.07 4.89
CA PHE A 132 15.27 -1.14 4.19
C PHE A 132 14.62 -0.07 5.08
N GLY A 133 15.11 0.09 6.33
CA GLY A 133 14.77 1.20 7.19
C GLY A 133 13.71 0.94 8.25
N PHE A 134 13.24 -0.30 8.43
CA PHE A 134 12.29 -0.64 9.49
C PHE A 134 13.01 -1.20 10.71
N GLU A 135 12.89 -0.51 11.85
CA GLU A 135 13.54 -0.92 13.11
C GLU A 135 12.87 -2.12 13.76
N GLN A 136 11.55 -2.22 13.62
CA GLN A 136 10.76 -3.34 14.14
C GLN A 136 9.92 -3.98 13.05
N SER A 137 9.74 -5.29 13.15
CA SER A 137 8.98 -6.04 12.16
C SER A 137 8.22 -7.21 12.77
N CYS A 138 7.01 -7.47 12.24
CA CYS A 138 6.22 -8.68 12.45
C CYS A 138 5.75 -9.16 11.07
N LEU A 139 6.40 -10.17 10.50
CA LEU A 139 6.28 -10.48 9.07
C LEU A 139 5.86 -11.91 8.79
N TRP A 140 5.04 -12.06 7.76
CA TRP A 140 4.79 -13.28 7.03
C TRP A 140 5.56 -13.27 5.71
N GLN A 141 6.05 -14.44 5.28
CA GLN A 141 6.79 -14.63 4.03
C GLN A 141 8.06 -13.76 3.95
N HIS A 142 8.88 -13.83 5.01
CA HIS A 142 10.20 -13.21 5.05
C HIS A 142 11.29 -14.25 4.80
N THR A 143 11.94 -14.80 5.83
CA THR A 143 12.97 -15.84 5.65
C THR A 143 12.35 -17.17 5.21
N ARG A 144 11.13 -17.44 5.65
CA ARG A 144 10.35 -18.62 5.29
C ARG A 144 9.37 -18.36 4.15
N SER A 145 8.96 -19.41 3.46
CA SER A 145 7.98 -19.33 2.38
C SER A 145 6.56 -18.99 2.85
N GLY A 146 6.29 -19.11 4.15
CA GLY A 146 4.94 -19.04 4.73
C GLY A 146 4.13 -20.31 4.51
N ARG A 147 4.78 -21.40 4.12
CA ARG A 147 4.18 -22.72 3.95
C ARG A 147 5.02 -23.76 4.69
N SER A 148 4.34 -24.66 5.39
CA SER A 148 4.94 -25.81 6.04
C SER A 148 4.58 -27.11 5.32
N ASN A 149 5.46 -28.11 5.44
CA ASN A 149 5.14 -29.46 5.00
C ASN A 149 4.80 -30.28 6.25
N GLU A 150 3.52 -30.62 6.41
CA GLU A 150 3.02 -31.40 7.53
C GLU A 150 2.28 -32.61 6.94
N ASP A 151 2.69 -33.80 7.35
CA ASP A 151 2.14 -35.09 6.84
C ASP A 151 2.14 -35.20 5.32
N GLY A 152 3.20 -34.73 4.67
CA GLY A 152 3.32 -34.71 3.21
C GLY A 152 2.45 -33.67 2.49
N LYS A 153 1.75 -32.81 3.22
CA LYS A 153 0.91 -31.74 2.65
C LYS A 153 1.59 -30.38 2.80
N ASN A 154 1.64 -29.62 1.74
CA ASN A 154 2.14 -28.25 1.73
C ASN A 154 1.04 -27.28 2.20
N ILE A 155 1.08 -26.88 3.47
CA ILE A 155 0.03 -26.10 4.14
C ILE A 155 0.41 -24.61 4.14
N ASP A 156 -0.51 -23.75 3.73
CA ASP A 156 -0.34 -22.31 3.84
C ASP A 156 -0.68 -21.84 5.27
N ARG A 157 0.31 -21.31 5.96
CA ARG A 157 0.27 -20.90 7.38
C ARG A 157 0.27 -19.37 7.52
N ARG A 158 -0.60 -18.67 6.79
CA ARG A 158 -0.71 -17.20 6.87
C ARG A 158 -1.83 -16.72 7.78
N PHE A 159 -2.92 -17.47 7.87
CA PHE A 159 -4.12 -17.04 8.58
C PHE A 159 -4.23 -17.70 9.94
N VAL A 160 -4.77 -18.91 10.04
CA VAL A 160 -4.90 -19.63 11.31
C VAL A 160 -3.56 -20.28 11.69
N ASN A 161 -3.22 -20.24 12.98
CA ASN A 161 -1.96 -20.76 13.50
C ASN A 161 -0.74 -20.32 12.67
N PRO A 162 -0.53 -19.00 12.48
CA PRO A 162 0.39 -18.48 11.49
C PRO A 162 1.86 -18.75 11.83
N GLN A 163 2.68 -18.78 10.79
CA GLN A 163 4.14 -18.76 10.90
C GLN A 163 4.63 -17.35 10.63
N LEU A 164 4.99 -16.62 11.67
CA LEU A 164 5.44 -15.23 11.59
C LEU A 164 6.89 -15.09 12.06
N GLU A 165 7.47 -13.95 11.79
CA GLU A 165 8.83 -13.59 12.20
C GLU A 165 8.82 -12.19 12.83
N PHE A 166 9.34 -12.10 14.05
CA PHE A 166 9.47 -10.84 14.80
C PHE A 166 10.94 -10.43 14.82
N ASN A 167 11.29 -9.35 14.11
CA ASN A 167 12.67 -8.87 14.01
C ASN A 167 13.66 -9.95 13.56
N GLY A 168 13.25 -10.80 12.62
CA GLY A 168 14.05 -11.92 12.11
C GLY A 168 14.05 -13.18 12.99
N VAL A 169 13.28 -13.20 14.10
CA VAL A 169 13.08 -14.39 14.94
C VAL A 169 11.76 -15.05 14.57
N GLU A 170 11.84 -16.32 14.17
CA GLU A 170 10.68 -17.13 13.80
C GLU A 170 9.82 -17.47 15.01
N LYS A 171 8.50 -17.36 14.84
CA LYS A 171 7.50 -17.76 15.83
C LYS A 171 6.35 -18.47 15.15
N ASP A 172 6.09 -19.69 15.56
CA ASP A 172 4.96 -20.51 15.13
C ASP A 172 3.86 -20.42 16.18
N PHE A 173 2.66 -20.14 15.72
CA PHE A 173 1.45 -20.07 16.52
C PHE A 173 0.68 -21.38 16.39
N THR A 174 0.03 -21.84 17.48
CA THR A 174 -0.61 -23.17 17.54
C THR A 174 -1.91 -23.20 18.34
N ASN A 175 -2.35 -22.04 18.88
CA ASN A 175 -3.52 -21.98 19.77
C ASN A 175 -4.72 -21.27 19.11
N GLY A 176 -4.81 -21.31 17.80
CA GLY A 176 -5.90 -20.68 17.04
C GLY A 176 -5.69 -19.21 16.77
N GLU A 177 -4.48 -18.66 16.94
CA GLU A 177 -4.20 -17.28 16.61
C GLU A 177 -4.43 -17.01 15.12
N TYR A 178 -4.85 -15.78 14.83
CA TYR A 178 -5.08 -15.33 13.47
C TYR A 178 -3.99 -14.34 13.02
N GLY A 179 -3.26 -14.67 11.97
CA GLY A 179 -2.09 -13.90 11.52
C GLY A 179 -2.34 -12.41 11.32
N PRO A 180 -3.42 -11.99 10.64
CA PRO A 180 -3.75 -10.58 10.51
C PRO A 180 -4.03 -9.89 11.85
N GLN A 181 -4.62 -10.58 12.84
CA GLN A 181 -4.83 -10.02 14.18
C GLN A 181 -3.50 -9.84 14.90
N VAL A 182 -2.62 -10.84 14.87
CA VAL A 182 -1.28 -10.75 15.47
C VAL A 182 -0.49 -9.57 14.91
N CYS A 183 -0.56 -9.33 13.60
CA CYS A 183 0.05 -8.16 12.97
C CYS A 183 -0.59 -6.83 13.45
N THR A 184 -1.91 -6.81 13.61
CA THR A 184 -2.64 -5.63 14.10
C THR A 184 -2.28 -5.31 15.54
N ASP A 185 -2.22 -6.32 16.41
CA ASP A 185 -1.83 -6.18 17.82
C ASP A 185 -0.41 -5.65 17.93
N PHE A 186 0.53 -6.18 17.14
CA PHE A 186 1.90 -5.66 17.06
C PHE A 186 1.94 -4.16 16.69
N ILE A 187 1.11 -3.72 15.74
CA ILE A 187 1.01 -2.33 15.35
C ILE A 187 0.45 -1.47 16.49
N CYS A 188 -0.60 -1.93 17.16
CA CYS A 188 -1.20 -1.23 18.29
C CYS A 188 -0.20 -1.06 19.45
N ASP A 189 0.55 -2.11 19.77
CA ASP A 189 1.62 -2.07 20.76
C ASP A 189 2.75 -1.11 20.37
N PHE A 190 3.14 -1.11 19.09
CA PHE A 190 4.15 -0.20 18.57
C PHE A 190 3.71 1.26 18.68
N ILE A 191 2.45 1.58 18.35
CA ILE A 191 1.88 2.92 18.49
C ILE A 191 1.93 3.38 19.96
N ASP A 192 1.49 2.54 20.89
CA ASP A 192 1.48 2.89 22.31
C ASP A 192 2.88 3.17 22.86
N LYS A 193 3.86 2.34 22.50
CA LYS A 193 5.26 2.49 22.90
C LYS A 193 5.94 3.75 22.32
N ASN A 194 5.48 4.20 21.15
CA ASN A 194 6.12 5.31 20.41
C ASN A 194 5.29 6.60 20.35
N LYS A 195 4.17 6.72 21.07
CA LYS A 195 3.25 7.88 21.04
C LYS A 195 3.87 9.23 21.40
N LYS A 196 5.09 9.24 21.98
CA LYS A 196 5.79 10.50 22.39
C LYS A 196 6.78 11.01 21.33
N LYS A 197 6.96 10.32 20.22
CA LYS A 197 7.85 10.69 19.11
C LYS A 197 7.19 10.36 17.77
N PRO A 198 7.61 10.98 16.67
CA PRO A 198 7.04 10.65 15.37
C PRO A 198 7.33 9.20 15.00
N PHE A 199 6.38 8.53 14.35
CA PHE A 199 6.53 7.17 13.92
C PHE A 199 5.95 6.91 12.53
N LEU A 200 6.52 5.90 11.87
CA LEU A 200 6.04 5.30 10.64
C LEU A 200 5.63 3.86 10.92
N VAL A 201 4.43 3.50 10.53
CA VAL A 201 4.00 2.10 10.36
C VAL A 201 3.69 1.87 8.90
N TYR A 202 4.32 0.88 8.29
CA TYR A 202 3.89 0.30 7.03
C TYR A 202 3.21 -1.04 7.31
N TYR A 203 1.92 -1.13 6.98
CA TYR A 203 1.13 -2.34 7.14
C TYR A 203 0.75 -2.93 5.76
N PRO A 204 1.66 -3.64 5.08
CA PRO A 204 1.30 -4.48 3.95
C PRO A 204 0.53 -5.69 4.46
N MET A 205 -0.79 -5.57 4.54
CA MET A 205 -1.67 -6.60 5.05
C MET A 205 -1.45 -7.94 4.34
N ILE A 206 -1.75 -9.04 5.02
CA ILE A 206 -1.85 -10.38 4.44
C ILE A 206 -3.24 -10.56 3.79
N LEU A 207 -4.26 -9.89 4.33
CA LEU A 207 -5.62 -9.80 3.79
C LEU A 207 -5.63 -8.88 2.55
N THR A 208 -6.36 -9.18 1.49
CA THR A 208 -7.39 -10.23 1.34
C THR A 208 -6.94 -11.33 0.35
N HIS A 209 -5.64 -11.59 0.30
CA HIS A 209 -5.05 -12.55 -0.62
C HIS A 209 -5.57 -13.98 -0.35
N CYS A 210 -5.78 -14.76 -1.41
CA CYS A 210 -6.06 -16.19 -1.24
C CYS A 210 -4.92 -16.91 -0.47
N PRO A 211 -5.17 -18.04 0.22
CA PRO A 211 -6.39 -18.84 0.20
C PRO A 211 -7.59 -18.09 0.78
N PHE A 212 -8.76 -18.25 0.16
CA PHE A 212 -10.00 -17.64 0.67
C PHE A 212 -10.54 -18.49 1.81
N ASP A 213 -10.01 -18.22 3.00
CA ASP A 213 -10.28 -18.96 4.23
C ASP A 213 -11.16 -18.16 5.20
N PRO A 214 -11.87 -18.83 6.12
CA PRO A 214 -12.62 -18.17 7.17
C PRO A 214 -11.74 -17.24 8.01
N THR A 215 -12.34 -16.19 8.53
CA THR A 215 -11.79 -15.32 9.57
C THR A 215 -12.34 -15.70 10.93
N PRO A 216 -11.79 -15.24 12.06
CA PRO A 216 -12.36 -15.47 13.39
C PRO A 216 -13.82 -15.01 13.56
N ASP A 217 -14.29 -14.10 12.69
CA ASP A 217 -15.67 -13.60 12.68
C ASP A 217 -16.59 -14.42 11.75
N SER A 218 -16.04 -15.39 11.00
CA SER A 218 -16.81 -16.27 10.11
C SER A 218 -17.48 -17.40 10.90
N THR A 219 -18.67 -17.81 10.49
CA THR A 219 -19.46 -18.87 11.16
C THR A 219 -18.82 -20.25 11.12
N ASP A 220 -17.94 -20.49 10.17
CA ASP A 220 -17.19 -21.74 9.97
C ASP A 220 -15.71 -21.61 10.35
N TRP A 221 -15.36 -20.65 11.20
CA TRP A 221 -14.04 -20.52 11.78
C TRP A 221 -13.69 -21.76 12.62
N ASP A 222 -12.50 -22.30 12.38
CA ASP A 222 -11.96 -23.41 13.15
C ASP A 222 -10.52 -23.08 13.60
N PRO A 223 -10.32 -22.75 14.89
CA PRO A 223 -9.01 -22.41 15.44
C PRO A 223 -8.02 -23.59 15.50
N LYS A 224 -8.51 -24.84 15.36
CA LYS A 224 -7.67 -26.05 15.35
C LYS A 224 -7.10 -26.37 13.98
N ARG A 225 -7.57 -25.69 12.95
CA ARG A 225 -7.09 -25.90 11.59
C ARG A 225 -5.67 -25.40 11.42
N LEU A 226 -4.86 -26.10 10.62
CA LEU A 226 -3.47 -25.70 10.34
C LEU A 226 -3.33 -24.72 9.17
N GLY A 227 -4.36 -24.55 8.33
CA GLY A 227 -4.34 -23.71 7.14
C GLY A 227 -4.90 -24.41 5.91
N SER A 228 -4.69 -23.83 4.73
CA SER A 228 -5.16 -24.40 3.46
C SER A 228 -4.08 -25.16 2.72
N THR A 229 -4.48 -26.31 2.13
CA THR A 229 -3.60 -27.16 1.30
C THR A 229 -3.60 -26.72 -0.14
N THR A 230 -4.63 -26.01 -0.61
CA THR A 230 -4.73 -25.49 -1.97
C THR A 230 -4.46 -23.99 -2.02
N TYR A 231 -4.03 -23.50 -3.18
CA TYR A 231 -3.68 -22.09 -3.36
C TYR A 231 -4.89 -21.14 -3.21
N LYS A 232 -6.08 -21.54 -3.67
CA LYS A 232 -7.29 -20.71 -3.59
C LYS A 232 -8.14 -20.95 -2.33
N GLY A 233 -7.74 -21.89 -1.48
CA GLY A 233 -8.46 -22.30 -0.28
C GLY A 233 -9.20 -23.64 -0.47
N ASP A 234 -9.37 -24.36 0.63
CA ASP A 234 -9.99 -25.69 0.63
C ASP A 234 -11.51 -25.61 0.86
N ARG A 235 -12.07 -24.41 0.93
CA ARG A 235 -13.48 -24.16 1.18
C ARG A 235 -14.26 -23.90 -0.12
N ASN A 236 -15.55 -24.22 -0.10
CA ASN A 236 -16.40 -24.20 -1.30
C ASN A 236 -16.99 -22.81 -1.63
N ASP A 237 -16.82 -21.79 -0.76
CA ASP A 237 -17.39 -20.45 -0.97
C ASP A 237 -16.33 -19.35 -0.91
N PRO A 238 -15.48 -19.21 -1.93
CA PRO A 238 -14.47 -18.15 -1.97
C PRO A 238 -15.09 -16.75 -2.01
N GLN A 239 -16.31 -16.60 -2.52
CA GLN A 239 -17.01 -15.31 -2.56
C GLN A 239 -17.37 -14.82 -1.14
N ARG A 240 -17.89 -15.70 -0.28
CA ARG A 240 -18.23 -15.39 1.10
C ARG A 240 -16.96 -15.10 1.90
N HIS A 241 -15.98 -15.98 1.83
CA HIS A 241 -14.75 -15.80 2.58
C HIS A 241 -13.98 -14.54 2.17
N PHE A 242 -13.97 -14.18 0.90
CA PHE A 242 -13.39 -12.89 0.47
C PHE A 242 -14.12 -11.71 1.13
N ARG A 243 -15.45 -11.72 1.20
CA ARG A 243 -16.22 -10.67 1.90
C ARG A 243 -15.89 -10.63 3.40
N ASP A 244 -15.79 -11.79 4.04
CA ASP A 244 -15.39 -11.90 5.45
C ASP A 244 -13.97 -11.34 5.67
N MET A 245 -13.04 -11.64 4.76
CA MET A 245 -11.67 -11.12 4.79
C MET A 245 -11.61 -9.59 4.59
N VAL A 246 -12.45 -9.03 3.72
CA VAL A 246 -12.58 -7.56 3.56
C VAL A 246 -13.11 -6.94 4.85
N ALA A 247 -14.14 -7.53 5.45
CA ALA A 247 -14.71 -7.05 6.72
C ALA A 247 -13.68 -7.12 7.86
N TYR A 248 -12.86 -8.18 7.91
CA TYR A 248 -11.80 -8.30 8.91
C TYR A 248 -10.65 -7.31 8.67
N ALA A 249 -10.28 -7.04 7.41
CA ALA A 249 -9.32 -5.99 7.08
C ALA A 249 -9.81 -4.61 7.55
N ASP A 250 -11.08 -4.32 7.34
CA ASP A 250 -11.74 -3.10 7.83
C ASP A 250 -11.76 -3.02 9.37
N LYS A 251 -12.04 -4.14 10.05
CA LYS A 251 -11.98 -4.26 11.53
C LYS A 251 -10.57 -3.96 12.04
N ALA A 252 -9.52 -4.50 11.41
CA ALA A 252 -8.13 -4.24 11.76
C ALA A 252 -7.78 -2.74 11.62
N VAL A 253 -8.26 -2.08 10.56
CA VAL A 253 -8.12 -0.61 10.39
C VAL A 253 -8.82 0.12 11.53
N GLY A 254 -10.03 -0.30 11.90
CA GLY A 254 -10.77 0.27 13.04
C GLY A 254 -10.03 0.15 14.37
N GLN A 255 -9.38 -0.98 14.62
CA GLN A 255 -8.56 -1.21 15.83
C GLN A 255 -7.35 -0.26 15.87
N ILE A 256 -6.65 -0.09 14.74
CA ILE A 256 -5.52 0.85 14.63
C ILE A 256 -5.99 2.30 14.89
N VAL A 257 -7.12 2.71 14.29
CA VAL A 257 -7.69 4.05 14.53
C VAL A 257 -8.02 4.24 16.00
N SER A 258 -8.70 3.28 16.64
CA SER A 258 -9.01 3.32 18.07
C SER A 258 -7.76 3.39 18.95
N GLN A 259 -6.68 2.69 18.58
CA GLN A 259 -5.40 2.78 19.32
C GLN A 259 -4.77 4.17 19.17
N LEU A 260 -4.81 4.78 17.98
CA LEU A 260 -4.32 6.15 17.77
C LEU A 260 -5.12 7.16 18.61
N GLU A 261 -6.44 7.00 18.69
CA GLU A 261 -7.33 7.82 19.54
C GLU A 261 -6.99 7.65 21.03
N LYS A 262 -6.89 6.41 21.49
CA LYS A 262 -6.50 6.07 22.88
C LYS A 262 -5.12 6.62 23.25
N SER A 263 -4.19 6.63 22.31
CA SER A 263 -2.83 7.16 22.51
C SER A 263 -2.76 8.68 22.39
N GLY A 264 -3.85 9.38 22.05
CA GLY A 264 -3.91 10.83 21.91
C GLY A 264 -3.14 11.40 20.71
N VAL A 265 -2.83 10.57 19.70
CA VAL A 265 -2.03 10.98 18.53
C VAL A 265 -2.81 10.98 17.21
N ARG A 266 -4.13 10.69 17.26
CA ARG A 266 -4.95 10.51 16.05
C ARG A 266 -4.98 11.74 15.15
N ASP A 267 -5.08 12.92 15.72
CA ASP A 267 -5.25 14.16 14.96
C ASP A 267 -4.01 14.47 14.12
N ASN A 268 -2.81 14.22 14.66
CA ASN A 268 -1.55 14.40 13.94
C ASN A 268 -1.02 13.09 13.35
N THR A 269 -1.91 12.20 12.89
CA THR A 269 -1.56 10.97 12.19
C THR A 269 -2.17 10.95 10.79
N LEU A 270 -1.31 10.89 9.77
CA LEU A 270 -1.69 10.64 8.39
C LEU A 270 -1.90 9.15 8.18
N ILE A 271 -3.12 8.76 7.83
CA ILE A 271 -3.46 7.39 7.43
C ILE A 271 -3.64 7.37 5.91
N ILE A 272 -2.93 6.48 5.24
CA ILE A 272 -3.08 6.17 3.81
C ILE A 272 -3.50 4.72 3.70
N PHE A 273 -4.66 4.45 3.10
CA PHE A 273 -5.13 3.10 2.81
C PHE A 273 -5.21 2.88 1.31
N THR A 274 -4.68 1.74 0.83
CA THR A 274 -4.74 1.32 -0.58
C THR A 274 -4.77 -0.21 -0.71
N GLY A 275 -4.97 -0.75 -1.90
CA GLY A 275 -4.69 -2.15 -2.26
C GLY A 275 -3.40 -2.24 -3.07
N ASP A 276 -2.74 -3.40 -3.13
CA ASP A 276 -1.48 -3.55 -3.88
C ASP A 276 -1.68 -3.89 -5.37
N ASN A 277 -2.79 -4.49 -5.71
CA ASN A 277 -3.27 -4.78 -7.07
C ASN A 277 -4.77 -5.10 -7.04
N GLY A 278 -5.36 -5.31 -8.21
CA GLY A 278 -6.76 -5.70 -8.32
C GLY A 278 -7.07 -7.04 -7.65
N THR A 279 -8.35 -7.25 -7.37
CA THR A 279 -8.88 -8.47 -6.76
C THR A 279 -8.53 -9.70 -7.59
N ASP A 280 -8.23 -10.81 -6.91
CA ASP A 280 -7.88 -12.07 -7.57
C ASP A 280 -9.12 -12.84 -8.06
N THR A 281 -8.93 -13.66 -9.08
CA THR A 281 -9.94 -14.65 -9.48
C THR A 281 -10.01 -15.78 -8.44
N PRO A 282 -11.14 -16.40 -8.17
CA PRO A 282 -12.43 -16.34 -8.89
C PRO A 282 -13.43 -15.31 -8.36
N ILE A 283 -12.99 -14.27 -7.63
CA ILE A 283 -13.88 -13.32 -6.99
C ILE A 283 -14.64 -12.49 -8.05
N VAL A 284 -15.95 -12.34 -7.82
CA VAL A 284 -16.84 -11.47 -8.59
C VAL A 284 -17.54 -10.53 -7.62
N THR A 285 -17.28 -9.24 -7.74
CA THR A 285 -17.85 -8.21 -6.86
C THR A 285 -19.03 -7.51 -7.56
N PRO A 286 -20.25 -7.55 -7.01
CA PRO A 286 -21.34 -6.65 -7.41
C PRO A 286 -20.93 -5.20 -7.10
N TRP A 287 -20.98 -4.33 -8.11
CA TRP A 287 -20.47 -2.96 -8.04
C TRP A 287 -21.31 -2.00 -8.89
N ASN A 288 -22.02 -1.05 -8.25
CA ASN A 288 -22.89 -0.07 -8.91
C ASN A 288 -23.78 -0.69 -10.00
N GLY A 289 -24.53 -1.75 -9.64
CA GLY A 289 -25.43 -2.47 -10.54
C GLY A 289 -24.75 -3.36 -11.60
N LYS A 290 -23.42 -3.51 -11.53
CA LYS A 290 -22.62 -4.33 -12.49
C LYS A 290 -21.85 -5.43 -11.74
N LYS A 291 -21.38 -6.42 -12.46
CA LYS A 291 -20.47 -7.44 -11.95
C LYS A 291 -19.04 -7.12 -12.39
N VAL A 292 -18.13 -7.04 -11.43
CA VAL A 292 -16.68 -6.86 -11.67
C VAL A 292 -16.00 -8.18 -11.34
N VAL A 293 -15.40 -8.80 -12.34
CA VAL A 293 -14.59 -10.01 -12.17
C VAL A 293 -13.17 -9.61 -11.80
N GLY A 294 -12.59 -10.28 -10.81
CA GLY A 294 -11.23 -10.06 -10.39
C GLY A 294 -10.24 -10.18 -11.56
N GLY A 295 -9.29 -9.26 -11.62
CA GLY A 295 -8.37 -9.13 -12.75
C GLY A 295 -6.89 -9.08 -12.38
N LYS A 296 -6.52 -9.53 -11.18
CA LYS A 296 -5.12 -9.63 -10.74
C LYS A 296 -4.22 -10.21 -11.85
N GLY A 297 -3.09 -9.58 -12.09
CA GLY A 297 -2.14 -10.00 -13.12
C GLY A 297 -2.41 -9.43 -14.51
N THR A 298 -3.52 -8.71 -14.73
CA THR A 298 -3.87 -8.13 -16.04
C THR A 298 -3.57 -6.63 -16.10
N MET A 299 -3.20 -6.15 -17.30
CA MET A 299 -2.98 -4.72 -17.59
C MET A 299 -4.30 -4.02 -17.94
N SER A 300 -5.28 -4.14 -17.03
CA SER A 300 -6.62 -3.55 -17.12
C SER A 300 -6.98 -2.85 -15.80
N ASP A 301 -8.10 -2.14 -15.77
CA ASP A 301 -8.58 -1.52 -14.52
C ASP A 301 -8.84 -2.56 -13.42
N THR A 302 -9.36 -3.74 -13.77
CA THR A 302 -9.59 -4.81 -12.79
C THR A 302 -8.31 -5.39 -12.20
N GLY A 303 -7.15 -5.18 -12.85
CA GLY A 303 -5.85 -5.62 -12.35
C GLY A 303 -5.03 -4.53 -11.68
N THR A 304 -5.27 -3.26 -12.02
CA THR A 304 -4.36 -2.15 -11.64
C THR A 304 -5.03 -1.01 -10.89
N ARG A 305 -6.36 -0.85 -10.96
CA ARG A 305 -7.06 0.20 -10.23
C ARG A 305 -7.37 -0.25 -8.81
N VAL A 306 -6.86 0.49 -7.84
CA VAL A 306 -6.94 0.16 -6.42
C VAL A 306 -7.61 1.28 -5.62
N PRO A 307 -8.18 0.99 -4.44
CA PRO A 307 -8.70 2.04 -3.57
C PRO A 307 -7.56 2.95 -3.10
N LEU A 308 -7.87 4.22 -2.86
CA LEU A 308 -7.00 5.13 -2.13
C LEU A 308 -7.84 6.05 -1.26
N ILE A 309 -7.68 5.91 0.04
CA ILE A 309 -8.27 6.77 1.07
C ILE A 309 -7.14 7.39 1.86
N VAL A 310 -7.17 8.71 1.99
CA VAL A 310 -6.20 9.47 2.79
C VAL A 310 -6.95 10.24 3.86
N ASN A 311 -6.58 10.03 5.12
CA ASN A 311 -7.20 10.70 6.25
C ASN A 311 -6.14 11.26 7.20
N TRP A 312 -6.22 12.56 7.47
CA TRP A 312 -5.30 13.28 8.35
C TRP A 312 -6.01 14.52 8.90
N PRO A 313 -6.60 14.45 10.10
CA PRO A 313 -7.41 15.55 10.64
C PRO A 313 -6.67 16.89 10.69
N ALA A 314 -5.42 16.93 11.13
CA ALA A 314 -4.64 18.17 11.22
C ALA A 314 -4.21 18.72 9.85
N GLY A 315 -4.07 17.90 8.80
CA GLY A 315 -3.43 18.31 7.54
C GLY A 315 -4.36 18.44 6.33
N ILE A 316 -5.53 17.80 6.35
CA ILE A 316 -6.48 17.83 5.23
C ILE A 316 -7.36 19.07 5.32
N ARG A 317 -7.48 19.80 4.19
CA ARG A 317 -8.43 20.90 4.03
C ARG A 317 -9.69 20.40 3.32
N LYS A 318 -10.88 20.80 3.81
CA LYS A 318 -12.18 20.37 3.28
C LYS A 318 -12.27 18.85 3.18
N ALA A 319 -12.26 18.16 4.32
CA ALA A 319 -12.45 16.71 4.42
C ALA A 319 -13.79 16.25 3.80
N GLY A 320 -13.93 14.96 3.54
CA GLY A 320 -15.13 14.36 2.93
C GLY A 320 -15.18 14.47 1.40
N ARG A 321 -14.07 14.85 0.76
CA ARG A 321 -14.01 14.98 -0.71
C ARG A 321 -13.77 13.67 -1.42
N VAL A 322 -14.45 13.53 -2.56
CA VAL A 322 -14.14 12.54 -3.58
C VAL A 322 -13.45 13.28 -4.73
N VAL A 323 -12.26 12.85 -5.08
CA VAL A 323 -11.44 13.50 -6.10
C VAL A 323 -11.05 12.50 -7.20
N ASP A 324 -10.93 13.00 -8.41
CA ASP A 324 -10.61 12.21 -9.60
C ASP A 324 -9.17 12.39 -10.11
N ASP A 325 -8.32 13.02 -9.30
CA ASP A 325 -6.89 13.15 -9.60
C ASP A 325 -6.25 11.80 -9.84
N LEU A 326 -5.39 11.73 -10.86
CA LEU A 326 -4.59 10.53 -11.13
C LEU A 326 -3.52 10.34 -10.07
N VAL A 327 -3.49 9.18 -9.44
CA VAL A 327 -2.46 8.80 -8.47
C VAL A 327 -1.89 7.44 -8.84
N GLU A 328 -0.62 7.27 -8.60
CA GLU A 328 0.05 5.97 -8.67
C GLU A 328 1.07 5.82 -7.54
N PHE A 329 1.59 4.63 -7.35
CA PHE A 329 2.43 4.33 -6.19
C PHE A 329 3.76 5.09 -6.14
N THR A 330 4.25 5.61 -7.26
CA THR A 330 5.41 6.52 -7.24
C THR A 330 5.14 7.81 -6.47
N ASP A 331 3.85 8.20 -6.33
CA ASP A 331 3.44 9.46 -5.68
C ASP A 331 3.50 9.38 -4.14
N VAL A 332 3.53 8.17 -3.57
CA VAL A 332 3.49 7.95 -2.11
C VAL A 332 4.76 8.44 -1.43
N PHE A 333 5.93 8.10 -1.96
CA PHE A 333 7.20 8.51 -1.36
C PHE A 333 7.37 10.04 -1.30
N PRO A 334 7.22 10.81 -2.40
CA PRO A 334 7.30 12.27 -2.33
C PRO A 334 6.19 12.88 -1.43
N THR A 335 5.02 12.26 -1.35
CA THR A 335 3.96 12.70 -0.43
C THR A 335 4.40 12.56 1.02
N ILE A 336 4.93 11.40 1.40
CA ILE A 336 5.45 11.16 2.75
C ILE A 336 6.58 12.15 3.07
N CYS A 337 7.52 12.35 2.17
CA CYS A 337 8.60 13.33 2.36
C CYS A 337 8.07 14.75 2.57
N GLU A 338 7.07 15.18 1.79
CA GLU A 338 6.54 16.55 1.89
C GLU A 338 5.80 16.79 3.21
N VAL A 339 5.07 15.79 3.74
CA VAL A 339 4.34 15.96 5.01
C VAL A 339 5.24 15.83 6.24
N THR A 340 6.40 15.18 6.13
CA THR A 340 7.29 14.86 7.25
C THR A 340 8.59 15.66 7.26
N THR A 341 8.79 16.58 6.34
CA THR A 341 10.05 17.31 6.14
C THR A 341 11.27 16.42 5.81
N ALA A 342 11.10 15.11 5.68
CA ALA A 342 12.11 14.19 5.18
C ALA A 342 12.44 14.53 3.71
N LYS A 343 13.67 14.26 3.28
CA LYS A 343 14.12 14.63 1.94
C LYS A 343 14.12 13.40 1.03
N LEU A 344 13.67 13.57 -0.22
CA LEU A 344 13.95 12.58 -1.26
C LEU A 344 15.47 12.39 -1.42
N PRO A 345 15.94 11.18 -1.78
CA PRO A 345 17.35 10.97 -2.12
C PRO A 345 17.81 11.92 -3.24
N LYS A 346 19.07 12.42 -3.16
CA LYS A 346 19.60 13.37 -4.15
C LYS A 346 19.48 12.89 -5.61
N ASN A 347 19.64 11.58 -5.82
CA ASN A 347 19.58 10.96 -7.16
C ASN A 347 18.22 10.31 -7.44
N HIS A 348 17.17 10.67 -6.70
CA HIS A 348 15.83 10.15 -6.96
C HIS A 348 15.32 10.64 -8.32
N PRO A 349 14.81 9.73 -9.19
CA PRO A 349 14.48 10.11 -10.58
C PRO A 349 13.26 11.03 -10.72
N GLY A 350 12.52 11.29 -9.62
CA GLY A 350 11.35 12.19 -9.64
C GLY A 350 10.17 11.62 -10.44
N ASP A 351 9.98 10.31 -10.46
CA ASP A 351 8.88 9.66 -11.20
C ASP A 351 7.49 9.94 -10.57
N GLY A 352 7.44 10.27 -9.28
CA GLY A 352 6.21 10.57 -8.55
C GLY A 352 6.00 12.06 -8.33
N ALA A 353 4.74 12.45 -8.10
CA ALA A 353 4.32 13.79 -7.71
C ALA A 353 3.48 13.72 -6.43
N SER A 354 3.85 14.50 -5.41
CA SER A 354 3.13 14.53 -4.14
C SER A 354 1.65 14.85 -4.32
N ILE A 355 0.79 14.21 -3.51
CA ILE A 355 -0.64 14.50 -3.45
C ILE A 355 -1.00 15.54 -2.38
N VAL A 356 -0.03 16.08 -1.64
CA VAL A 356 -0.27 17.10 -0.61
C VAL A 356 -1.05 18.30 -1.12
N PRO A 357 -0.79 18.85 -2.33
CA PRO A 357 -1.60 19.92 -2.87
C PRO A 357 -3.10 19.57 -2.97
N VAL A 358 -3.41 18.31 -3.35
CA VAL A 358 -4.81 17.82 -3.38
C VAL A 358 -5.37 17.74 -1.96
N LEU A 359 -4.61 17.22 -0.99
CA LEU A 359 -5.02 17.13 0.42
C LEU A 359 -5.29 18.52 1.01
N ARG A 360 -4.49 19.52 0.65
CA ARG A 360 -4.66 20.93 1.04
C ARG A 360 -5.71 21.69 0.22
N ASN A 361 -6.41 21.01 -0.69
CA ASN A 361 -7.42 21.59 -1.58
C ASN A 361 -6.88 22.78 -2.42
N GLN A 362 -5.65 22.67 -2.90
CA GLN A 362 -5.01 23.64 -3.79
C GLN A 362 -5.28 23.26 -5.24
N ALA A 363 -6.27 23.91 -5.86
CA ALA A 363 -6.68 23.62 -7.22
C ALA A 363 -5.54 23.88 -8.22
N GLY A 364 -5.32 22.95 -9.16
CA GLY A 364 -4.32 23.07 -10.23
C GLY A 364 -2.85 23.02 -9.80
N ALA A 365 -2.58 22.89 -8.49
CA ALA A 365 -1.21 22.86 -7.98
C ALA A 365 -0.47 21.52 -8.29
N ARG A 366 -1.22 20.45 -8.57
CA ARG A 366 -0.66 19.16 -8.98
C ARG A 366 -1.02 18.88 -10.44
N LYS A 367 0.01 18.62 -11.25
CA LYS A 367 -0.17 18.23 -12.66
C LYS A 367 0.31 16.81 -12.84
N LYS A 368 -0.61 15.91 -13.15
CA LYS A 368 -0.31 14.51 -13.52
C LYS A 368 -1.31 14.07 -14.57
N ASP A 369 -0.86 14.01 -15.81
CA ASP A 369 -1.71 13.73 -16.95
C ASP A 369 -1.84 12.24 -17.26
N TRP A 370 -0.92 11.45 -16.75
CA TRP A 370 -0.88 10.00 -16.96
C TRP A 370 -0.15 9.27 -15.83
N VAL A 371 -0.40 7.95 -15.74
CA VAL A 371 0.32 6.99 -14.92
C VAL A 371 1.02 5.97 -15.80
N TYR A 372 2.11 5.39 -15.29
CA TYR A 372 2.93 4.41 -16.04
C TYR A 372 3.07 3.11 -15.25
N ILE A 373 2.70 2.00 -15.88
CA ILE A 373 2.80 0.67 -15.31
C ILE A 373 3.65 -0.20 -16.23
N TRP A 374 4.65 -0.83 -15.65
CA TRP A 374 5.50 -1.78 -16.33
C TRP A 374 5.51 -3.11 -15.59
N TYR A 375 5.20 -4.18 -16.30
CA TYR A 375 5.23 -5.52 -15.73
C TYR A 375 5.50 -6.57 -16.80
N ARG A 376 6.54 -7.40 -16.60
CA ARG A 376 7.00 -8.43 -17.56
C ARG A 376 7.24 -7.80 -18.93
N LYS A 377 6.58 -8.35 -19.97
CA LYS A 377 6.72 -7.90 -21.37
C LYS A 377 5.75 -6.78 -21.75
N GLN A 378 4.95 -6.29 -20.81
CA GLN A 378 3.91 -5.30 -21.09
C GLN A 378 4.16 -3.98 -20.40
N VAL A 379 3.72 -2.92 -21.05
CA VAL A 379 3.68 -1.56 -20.51
C VAL A 379 2.29 -0.98 -20.70
N MET A 380 1.86 -0.15 -19.76
CA MET A 380 0.64 0.63 -19.85
C MET A 380 0.94 2.09 -19.53
N VAL A 381 0.45 3.00 -20.39
CA VAL A 381 0.28 4.41 -20.05
C VAL A 381 -1.21 4.70 -20.00
N ARG A 382 -1.68 5.34 -18.94
CA ARG A 382 -3.09 5.58 -18.71
C ARG A 382 -3.34 7.01 -18.23
N ASN A 383 -4.34 7.67 -18.77
CA ASN A 383 -4.96 8.88 -18.20
C ASN A 383 -6.33 8.53 -17.58
N LYS A 384 -7.14 9.54 -17.24
CA LYS A 384 -8.46 9.31 -16.63
C LYS A 384 -9.42 8.51 -17.53
N GLN A 385 -9.32 8.64 -18.84
CA GLN A 385 -10.29 8.11 -19.80
C GLN A 385 -9.72 7.01 -20.70
N TYR A 386 -8.42 6.98 -20.93
CA TYR A 386 -7.79 6.07 -21.89
C TYR A 386 -6.62 5.34 -21.28
N SER A 387 -6.47 4.06 -21.60
CA SER A 387 -5.23 3.32 -21.41
C SER A 387 -4.66 2.86 -22.76
N PHE A 388 -3.34 2.91 -22.87
CA PHE A 388 -2.60 2.35 -23.98
C PHE A 388 -1.70 1.25 -23.44
N VAL A 389 -1.98 0.02 -23.84
CA VAL A 389 -1.22 -1.18 -23.46
C VAL A 389 -0.49 -1.71 -24.68
N ALA A 390 0.81 -1.95 -24.53
CA ALA A 390 1.64 -2.52 -25.57
C ALA A 390 2.64 -3.52 -24.98
N LYS A 391 3.25 -4.37 -25.80
CA LYS A 391 4.50 -5.02 -25.40
C LYS A 391 5.64 -3.99 -25.38
N GLN A 392 6.74 -4.33 -24.73
CA GLN A 392 7.91 -3.44 -24.64
C GLN A 392 8.54 -3.10 -25.99
N ASP A 393 8.40 -4.00 -26.98
CA ASP A 393 8.83 -3.79 -28.37
C ASP A 393 7.84 -2.95 -29.20
N GLY A 394 6.75 -2.46 -28.58
CA GLY A 394 5.68 -1.71 -29.21
C GLY A 394 4.64 -2.58 -29.93
N SER A 395 4.82 -3.90 -30.02
CA SER A 395 3.84 -4.80 -30.65
C SER A 395 2.60 -5.02 -29.75
N ASN A 396 1.53 -5.56 -30.35
CA ASN A 396 0.25 -5.81 -29.68
C ASN A 396 -0.34 -4.59 -28.96
N ALA A 397 -0.10 -3.41 -29.53
CA ALA A 397 -0.56 -2.16 -28.98
C ALA A 397 -2.09 -2.01 -29.08
N ALA A 398 -2.71 -1.53 -28.01
CA ALA A 398 -4.15 -1.27 -27.98
C ALA A 398 -4.46 -0.02 -27.18
N LEU A 399 -5.24 0.90 -27.76
CA LEU A 399 -5.86 2.02 -27.06
C LEU A 399 -7.26 1.59 -26.62
N THR A 400 -7.55 1.77 -25.32
CA THR A 400 -8.83 1.42 -24.70
C THR A 400 -9.44 2.67 -24.09
N ARG A 401 -10.72 2.95 -24.35
CA ARG A 401 -11.48 4.04 -23.75
C ARG A 401 -12.36 3.52 -22.62
N TYR A 402 -12.38 4.25 -21.50
CA TYR A 402 -13.17 3.95 -20.31
C TYR A 402 -14.23 5.04 -20.08
N GLU A 403 -15.47 4.62 -19.89
CA GLU A 403 -16.64 5.48 -19.68
C GLU A 403 -17.27 5.19 -18.31
N GLY A 404 -16.50 5.39 -17.23
CA GLY A 404 -16.97 5.13 -15.86
C GLY A 404 -17.20 3.66 -15.51
N SER A 405 -16.54 2.75 -16.22
CA SER A 405 -16.63 1.30 -16.05
C SER A 405 -15.23 0.70 -15.90
N PHE A 406 -15.13 -0.47 -15.26
CA PHE A 406 -13.91 -1.30 -15.28
C PHE A 406 -13.62 -1.92 -16.66
N ASN A 407 -14.65 -2.09 -17.47
CA ASN A 407 -14.55 -2.63 -18.80
C ASN A 407 -14.47 -1.50 -19.81
N GLY A 408 -13.28 -1.23 -20.31
CA GLY A 408 -13.07 -0.26 -21.37
C GLY A 408 -13.37 -0.86 -22.76
N THR A 409 -13.67 0.00 -23.71
CA THR A 409 -13.85 -0.32 -25.13
C THR A 409 -12.52 -0.21 -25.85
N LYS A 410 -12.01 -1.33 -26.37
CA LYS A 410 -10.81 -1.36 -27.22
C LYS A 410 -11.10 -0.70 -28.57
N LEU A 411 -10.33 0.30 -28.93
CA LEU A 411 -10.51 1.07 -30.14
C LEU A 411 -9.76 0.44 -31.32
N LYS A 412 -10.38 0.46 -32.51
CA LYS A 412 -9.72 0.07 -33.75
C LYS A 412 -8.92 1.26 -34.30
N ASP A 413 -7.68 1.05 -34.73
CA ASP A 413 -6.80 2.11 -35.24
C ASP A 413 -7.42 2.88 -36.43
N SER A 414 -8.16 2.19 -37.29
CA SER A 414 -8.88 2.79 -38.44
C SER A 414 -10.00 3.74 -38.02
N ALA A 415 -10.56 3.55 -36.81
CA ALA A 415 -11.70 4.33 -36.30
C ALA A 415 -11.30 5.45 -35.33
N LEU A 416 -10.01 5.64 -35.04
CA LEU A 416 -9.56 6.66 -34.10
C LEU A 416 -9.87 8.06 -34.64
N THR A 417 -10.37 8.93 -33.77
CA THR A 417 -10.49 10.37 -34.03
C THR A 417 -9.10 11.03 -34.12
N LYS A 418 -9.05 12.27 -34.58
CA LYS A 418 -7.80 13.08 -34.62
C LYS A 418 -7.18 13.21 -33.22
N THR A 419 -8.01 13.44 -32.21
CA THR A 419 -7.59 13.58 -30.80
C THR A 419 -7.04 12.25 -30.25
N GLU A 420 -7.71 11.12 -30.51
CA GLU A 420 -7.27 9.82 -30.06
C GLU A 420 -5.95 9.38 -30.72
N ARG A 421 -5.76 9.71 -32.01
CA ARG A 421 -4.48 9.49 -32.69
C ARG A 421 -3.35 10.30 -32.08
N ALA A 422 -3.60 11.56 -31.72
CA ALA A 422 -2.60 12.41 -31.04
C ALA A 422 -2.27 11.88 -29.65
N LEU A 423 -3.28 11.46 -28.89
CA LEU A 423 -3.10 10.84 -27.56
C LEU A 423 -2.30 9.52 -27.65
N LYS A 424 -2.63 8.67 -28.62
CA LYS A 424 -1.88 7.41 -28.85
C LYS A 424 -0.40 7.70 -29.10
N LYS A 425 -0.07 8.65 -29.96
CA LYS A 425 1.32 9.08 -30.22
C LYS A 425 2.02 9.61 -28.96
N GLN A 426 1.31 10.37 -28.12
CA GLN A 426 1.85 10.85 -26.85
C GLN A 426 2.19 9.67 -25.90
N PHE A 427 1.33 8.67 -25.82
CA PHE A 427 1.55 7.49 -24.99
C PHE A 427 2.71 6.64 -25.53
N GLU A 428 2.79 6.42 -26.82
CA GLU A 428 3.92 5.75 -27.49
C GLU A 428 5.26 6.47 -27.21
N ALA A 429 5.29 7.79 -27.33
CA ALA A 429 6.46 8.59 -27.03
C ALA A 429 6.87 8.48 -25.54
N THR A 430 5.90 8.42 -24.63
CA THR A 430 6.14 8.23 -23.19
C THR A 430 6.74 6.87 -22.91
N ILE A 431 6.24 5.79 -23.53
CA ILE A 431 6.81 4.44 -23.42
C ILE A 431 8.23 4.42 -23.96
N ALA A 432 8.48 4.97 -25.15
CA ALA A 432 9.81 5.00 -25.76
C ALA A 432 10.84 5.78 -24.91
N ARG A 433 10.42 6.89 -24.31
CA ARG A 433 11.25 7.68 -23.39
C ARG A 433 11.62 6.90 -22.13
N LEU A 434 10.64 6.23 -21.49
CA LEU A 434 10.86 5.49 -20.25
C LEU A 434 11.60 4.16 -20.49
N ALA A 435 11.48 3.55 -21.67
CA ALA A 435 12.22 2.36 -22.05
C ALA A 435 13.75 2.59 -21.99
N LYS A 436 14.22 3.81 -22.24
CA LYS A 436 15.65 4.16 -22.13
C LYS A 436 16.21 4.09 -20.70
N ALA A 437 15.33 4.13 -19.70
CA ALA A 437 15.70 4.03 -18.29
C ALA A 437 15.78 2.59 -17.78
N ARG A 438 15.56 1.61 -18.65
CA ARG A 438 15.60 0.18 -18.30
C ARG A 438 17.00 -0.23 -17.88
N LEU A 439 17.08 -1.01 -16.81
CA LEU A 439 18.31 -1.65 -16.39
C LEU A 439 18.79 -2.63 -17.46
N SER A 440 19.99 -2.43 -17.98
CA SER A 440 20.62 -3.30 -19.00
C SER A 440 20.86 -4.75 -18.50
N THR A 441 20.90 -4.92 -17.17
CA THR A 441 21.15 -6.20 -16.48
C THR A 441 19.87 -7.04 -16.28
N VAL A 442 18.68 -6.50 -16.60
CA VAL A 442 17.40 -7.17 -16.37
C VAL A 442 16.82 -7.67 -17.70
N SER A 443 16.56 -8.99 -17.79
CA SER A 443 15.91 -9.59 -18.95
C SER A 443 14.49 -9.05 -19.16
N GLU A 444 13.89 -9.25 -20.36
CA GLU A 444 12.50 -8.87 -20.65
C GLU A 444 11.46 -9.49 -19.70
N GLU A 445 11.83 -10.59 -19.04
CA GLU A 445 11.01 -11.28 -18.06
C GLU A 445 11.21 -10.76 -16.62
N GLY A 446 12.04 -9.71 -16.42
CA GLY A 446 12.38 -9.19 -15.09
C GLY A 446 13.36 -10.11 -14.33
N ARG A 447 14.23 -10.80 -15.03
CA ARG A 447 15.31 -11.63 -14.43
C ARG A 447 16.67 -10.99 -14.70
N ILE A 448 17.55 -11.00 -13.72
CA ILE A 448 18.95 -10.57 -13.93
C ILE A 448 19.61 -11.57 -14.88
N GLN A 449 20.12 -11.08 -16.00
CA GLN A 449 20.91 -11.91 -16.92
C GLN A 449 22.19 -12.36 -16.19
N GLY A 450 22.41 -13.67 -16.07
CA GLY A 450 23.61 -14.25 -15.47
C GLY A 450 23.52 -14.69 -14.02
N LEU A 451 22.46 -14.36 -13.26
CA LEU A 451 22.18 -15.00 -11.98
C LEU A 451 21.54 -16.37 -12.25
N LYS A 452 22.37 -17.42 -12.41
CA LYS A 452 21.92 -18.80 -12.25
C LYS A 452 21.24 -18.91 -10.89
N ASN A 453 20.04 -19.51 -10.87
CA ASN A 453 19.27 -19.81 -9.67
C ASN A 453 20.16 -20.34 -8.53
N LYS A 454 20.68 -19.48 -7.67
CA LYS A 454 21.35 -19.88 -6.42
C LYS A 454 20.36 -20.12 -5.28
N ASN A 455 19.06 -20.06 -5.55
CA ASN A 455 18.01 -20.24 -4.52
C ASN A 455 17.00 -21.33 -4.89
N ASN A 456 17.47 -22.47 -5.37
CA ASN A 456 16.83 -23.75 -5.13
C ASN A 456 17.68 -24.48 -4.09
N ARG A 457 17.58 -24.08 -2.84
CA ARG A 457 17.86 -24.88 -1.65
C ARG A 457 16.97 -24.42 -0.52
#